data_9f04cbad6de9c961d4111e7c2b017046
#
_entry.id   9f04cbad6de9c961d4111e7c2b017046
#
_cell.length_a   1.000
_cell.length_b   1.000
_cell.length_c   1.000
_cell.angle_alpha   90.00
_cell.angle_beta   90.00
_cell.angle_gamma   90.00
#
_symmetry.space_group_name_H-M   'P 1'
#
loop_
_entity.id
_entity.type
_entity.pdbx_description
1 polymer ?
#
loop_
_entity_poly.entity_id
_entity_poly.type
_entity_poly.pdbx_seq_one_letter_code
_entity_poly.pdbx_strand_id
1 'polypeptide(L)'
;AESPPVCEYRQLRPSIAFIMFGTNDVGYRTLDEYRADLQSIIDTSIQMGVIPVLSTIPDRPEMPEKIARYNAVVRDLTTDQNLPLWDYAAALAELPNSGLTYDNLHPSAPPGEDDRSAYFLPETLRYGYTVRNLTALQMLDRLWQIIQNIPERNL
;
A
#
# COMPACT_ATOMS: atom_id res chain seq x y z
N ALA A 1 16.06 15.29 -15.05
CA ALA A 1 15.50 15.61 -13.74
C ALA A 1 15.41 14.30 -12.93
N GLU A 2 15.69 14.37 -11.62
CA GLU A 2 15.56 13.24 -10.70
C GLU A 2 14.08 12.88 -10.52
N SER A 3 13.75 11.60 -10.47
CA SER A 3 12.37 11.17 -10.22
C SER A 3 11.97 11.38 -8.74
N PRO A 4 10.68 11.61 -8.42
CA PRO A 4 10.24 11.79 -7.03
C PRO A 4 10.70 10.70 -6.07
N PRO A 5 10.58 9.39 -6.37
CA PRO A 5 11.07 8.34 -5.47
C PRO A 5 12.58 8.43 -5.20
N VAL A 6 13.40 8.72 -6.21
CA VAL A 6 14.85 8.88 -6.04
C VAL A 6 15.16 10.05 -5.11
N CYS A 7 14.47 11.18 -5.28
CA CYS A 7 14.65 12.35 -4.42
C CYS A 7 14.32 12.03 -2.96
N GLU A 8 13.15 11.43 -2.71
CA GLU A 8 12.69 11.04 -1.38
C GLU A 8 13.65 10.06 -0.70
N TYR A 9 14.05 9.00 -1.40
CA TYR A 9 14.95 7.98 -0.85
C TYR A 9 16.33 8.55 -0.53
N ARG A 10 16.84 9.45 -1.36
CA ARG A 10 18.12 10.12 -1.10
C ARG A 10 18.06 11.00 0.14
N GLN A 11 16.93 11.66 0.39
CA GLN A 11 16.76 12.55 1.54
C GLN A 11 16.47 11.78 2.84
N LEU A 12 15.53 10.85 2.79
CA LEU A 12 15.01 10.15 3.97
C LEU A 12 15.80 8.89 4.33
N ARG A 13 16.51 8.28 3.35
CA ARG A 13 17.25 7.03 3.50
C ARG A 13 16.43 5.93 4.17
N PRO A 14 15.21 5.64 3.70
CA PRO A 14 14.37 4.63 4.29
C PRO A 14 14.94 3.23 4.03
N SER A 15 14.69 2.29 4.95
CA SER A 15 14.96 0.86 4.70
C SER A 15 13.77 0.17 4.03
N ILE A 16 12.56 0.70 4.23
CA ILE A 16 11.29 0.14 3.72
C ILE A 16 10.45 1.30 3.17
N ALA A 17 9.79 1.09 2.03
CA ALA A 17 8.84 2.04 1.47
C ALA A 17 7.49 1.36 1.21
N PHE A 18 6.42 1.92 1.78
CA PHE A 18 5.06 1.53 1.46
C PHE A 18 4.58 2.28 0.22
N ILE A 19 4.22 1.54 -0.82
CA ILE A 19 3.90 2.07 -2.15
C ILE A 19 2.42 1.79 -2.44
N MET A 20 1.60 2.83 -2.39
CA MET A 20 0.17 2.77 -2.69
C MET A 20 -0.17 3.78 -3.79
N PHE A 21 -0.01 3.36 -5.04
CA PHE A 21 -0.43 4.12 -6.21
C PHE A 21 -1.53 3.37 -6.96
N GLY A 22 -2.28 4.09 -7.80
CA GLY A 22 -3.30 3.49 -8.67
C GLY A 22 -4.68 4.10 -8.50
N THR A 23 -5.08 4.57 -7.32
CA THR A 23 -6.43 5.10 -7.07
C THR A 23 -6.84 6.18 -8.08
N ASN A 24 -5.94 7.08 -8.42
CA ASN A 24 -6.18 8.10 -9.43
C ASN A 24 -5.89 7.59 -10.84
N ASP A 25 -4.88 6.71 -11.00
CA ASP A 25 -4.43 6.20 -12.30
C ASP A 25 -5.51 5.40 -13.03
N VAL A 26 -6.40 4.74 -12.29
CA VAL A 26 -7.58 4.02 -12.84
C VAL A 26 -8.39 4.87 -13.83
N GLY A 27 -8.35 6.20 -13.70
CA GLY A 27 -9.05 7.14 -14.59
C GLY A 27 -8.40 7.30 -15.98
N TYR A 28 -7.05 7.21 -16.10
CA TYR A 28 -6.33 7.63 -17.31
C TYR A 28 -5.15 6.75 -17.72
N ARG A 29 -4.70 5.81 -16.89
CA ARG A 29 -3.65 4.87 -17.26
C ARG A 29 -4.23 3.58 -17.83
N THR A 30 -3.55 2.97 -18.77
CA THR A 30 -3.78 1.58 -19.14
C THR A 30 -3.14 0.65 -18.11
N LEU A 31 -3.53 -0.62 -18.10
CA LEU A 31 -2.92 -1.61 -17.21
C LEU A 31 -1.42 -1.80 -17.49
N ASP A 32 -1.03 -1.73 -18.77
CA ASP A 32 0.38 -1.88 -19.17
C ASP A 32 1.22 -0.69 -18.70
N GLU A 33 0.71 0.54 -18.83
CA GLU A 33 1.36 1.73 -18.31
C GLU A 33 1.46 1.68 -16.78
N TYR A 34 0.40 1.29 -16.09
CA TYR A 34 0.38 1.16 -14.64
C TYR A 34 1.40 0.12 -14.16
N ARG A 35 1.46 -1.05 -14.83
CA ARG A 35 2.47 -2.09 -14.54
C ARG A 35 3.89 -1.55 -14.75
N ALA A 36 4.13 -0.84 -15.84
CA ALA A 36 5.45 -0.28 -16.15
C ALA A 36 5.87 0.80 -15.13
N ASP A 37 4.94 1.66 -14.72
CA ASP A 37 5.18 2.68 -13.69
C ASP A 37 5.53 2.04 -12.34
N LEU A 38 4.76 1.03 -11.89
CA LEU A 38 5.06 0.29 -10.66
C LEU A 38 6.40 -0.45 -10.75
N GLN A 39 6.70 -1.10 -11.87
CA GLN A 39 7.99 -1.77 -12.08
C GLN A 39 9.15 -0.79 -11.94
N SER A 40 9.03 0.40 -12.54
CA SER A 40 10.06 1.44 -12.42
C SER A 40 10.30 1.89 -10.97
N ILE A 41 9.23 1.97 -10.16
CA ILE A 41 9.34 2.30 -8.74
C ILE A 41 9.99 1.16 -7.96
N ILE A 42 9.63 -0.10 -8.25
CA ILE A 42 10.22 -1.30 -7.64
C ILE A 42 11.73 -1.32 -7.91
N ASP A 43 12.12 -1.19 -9.20
CA ASP A 43 13.52 -1.22 -9.62
C ASP A 43 14.33 -0.12 -8.93
N THR A 44 13.78 1.09 -8.88
CA THR A 44 14.39 2.22 -8.18
C THR A 44 14.57 1.92 -6.69
N SER A 45 13.55 1.37 -6.04
CA SER A 45 13.61 1.02 -4.61
C SER A 45 14.72 0.01 -4.34
N ILE A 46 14.74 -1.09 -5.09
CA ILE A 46 15.74 -2.16 -4.95
C ILE A 46 17.15 -1.62 -5.21
N GLN A 47 17.35 -0.84 -6.29
CA GLN A 47 18.65 -0.24 -6.62
C GLN A 47 19.18 0.68 -5.53
N MET A 48 18.29 1.35 -4.80
CA MET A 48 18.64 2.23 -3.69
C MET A 48 18.69 1.53 -2.32
N GLY A 49 18.53 0.19 -2.28
CA GLY A 49 18.59 -0.61 -1.05
C GLY A 49 17.34 -0.47 -0.18
N VAL A 50 16.21 -0.08 -0.76
CA VAL A 50 14.92 0.09 -0.08
C VAL A 50 14.04 -1.11 -0.39
N ILE A 51 13.43 -1.72 0.63
CA ILE A 51 12.46 -2.80 0.47
C ILE A 51 11.11 -2.20 0.05
N PRO A 52 10.62 -2.45 -1.19
CA PRO A 52 9.31 -1.97 -1.61
C PRO A 52 8.21 -2.88 -1.06
N VAL A 53 7.24 -2.31 -0.37
CA VAL A 53 6.00 -2.96 0.05
C VAL A 53 4.88 -2.43 -0.82
N LEU A 54 4.38 -3.23 -1.75
CA LEU A 54 3.30 -2.79 -2.63
C LEU A 54 1.94 -2.97 -1.96
N SER A 55 1.06 -2.00 -2.14
CA SER A 55 -0.31 -2.06 -1.64
C SER A 55 -1.33 -2.21 -2.76
N THR A 56 -2.33 -3.05 -2.54
CA THR A 56 -3.58 -2.96 -3.31
C THR A 56 -4.32 -1.67 -2.96
N ILE A 57 -5.14 -1.19 -3.91
CA ILE A 57 -5.98 0.00 -3.72
C ILE A 57 -7.41 -0.39 -3.32
N PRO A 58 -8.11 0.43 -2.53
CA PRO A 58 -9.49 0.15 -2.13
C PRO A 58 -10.44 -0.05 -3.31
N ASP A 59 -11.45 -0.89 -3.13
CA ASP A 59 -12.50 -1.08 -4.12
C ASP A 59 -13.31 0.20 -4.31
N ARG A 60 -13.71 0.44 -5.57
CA ARG A 60 -14.56 1.57 -5.93
C ARG A 60 -15.86 1.03 -6.53
N PRO A 61 -17.02 1.27 -5.89
CA PRO A 61 -18.31 0.75 -6.35
C PRO A 61 -18.66 1.09 -7.79
N GLU A 62 -18.16 2.24 -8.30
CA GLU A 62 -18.42 2.70 -9.66
C GLU A 62 -17.62 1.96 -10.74
N MET A 63 -16.53 1.28 -10.37
CA MET A 63 -15.65 0.61 -11.33
C MET A 63 -14.97 -0.65 -10.76
N PRO A 64 -15.72 -1.58 -10.14
CA PRO A 64 -15.14 -2.69 -9.38
C PRO A 64 -14.27 -3.61 -10.23
N GLU A 65 -14.69 -3.91 -11.46
CA GLU A 65 -13.90 -4.76 -12.37
C GLU A 65 -12.56 -4.11 -12.75
N LYS A 66 -12.56 -2.79 -12.92
CA LYS A 66 -11.35 -2.07 -13.28
C LYS A 66 -10.36 -2.05 -12.10
N ILE A 67 -10.85 -1.78 -10.89
CA ILE A 67 -10.06 -1.85 -9.66
C ILE A 67 -9.49 -3.26 -9.45
N ALA A 68 -10.31 -4.31 -9.62
CA ALA A 68 -9.85 -5.69 -9.51
C ALA A 68 -8.68 -5.99 -10.45
N ARG A 69 -8.70 -5.48 -11.69
CA ARG A 69 -7.61 -5.63 -12.67
C ARG A 69 -6.33 -4.88 -12.24
N TYR A 70 -6.46 -3.67 -11.69
CA TYR A 70 -5.32 -2.93 -11.14
C TYR A 70 -4.71 -3.64 -9.94
N ASN A 71 -5.55 -4.14 -9.03
CA ASN A 71 -5.11 -4.93 -7.90
C ASN A 71 -4.47 -6.27 -8.31
N ALA A 72 -4.92 -6.88 -9.42
CA ALA A 72 -4.26 -8.05 -9.99
C ALA A 72 -2.83 -7.74 -10.43
N VAL A 73 -2.60 -6.60 -11.11
CA VAL A 73 -1.24 -6.15 -11.47
C VAL A 73 -0.32 -6.06 -10.25
N VAL A 74 -0.82 -5.50 -9.14
CA VAL A 74 -0.04 -5.39 -7.89
C VAL A 74 0.31 -6.78 -7.35
N ARG A 75 -0.67 -7.69 -7.29
CA ARG A 75 -0.46 -9.07 -6.80
C ARG A 75 0.49 -9.87 -7.67
N ASP A 76 0.37 -9.73 -9.00
CA ASP A 76 1.28 -10.37 -9.95
C ASP A 76 2.73 -9.90 -9.74
N LEU A 77 2.96 -8.58 -9.71
CA LEU A 77 4.29 -8.01 -9.50
C LEU A 77 4.92 -8.46 -8.18
N THR A 78 4.13 -8.52 -7.10
CA THR A 78 4.63 -8.98 -5.80
C THR A 78 4.96 -10.47 -5.80
N THR A 79 4.15 -11.29 -6.47
CA THR A 79 4.35 -12.72 -6.59
C THR A 79 5.57 -13.03 -7.46
N ASP A 80 5.65 -12.42 -8.65
CA ASP A 80 6.70 -12.67 -9.64
C ASP A 80 8.09 -12.30 -9.10
N GLN A 81 8.16 -11.27 -8.26
CA GLN A 81 9.43 -10.74 -7.73
C GLN A 81 9.66 -11.05 -6.25
N ASN A 82 8.78 -11.86 -5.64
CA ASN A 82 8.86 -12.23 -4.22
C ASN A 82 8.95 -11.01 -3.29
N LEU A 83 8.09 -10.02 -3.54
CA LEU A 83 8.01 -8.77 -2.77
C LEU A 83 6.91 -8.83 -1.71
N PRO A 84 7.03 -8.06 -0.62
CA PRO A 84 5.96 -7.92 0.36
C PRO A 84 4.71 -7.28 -0.25
N LEU A 85 3.56 -7.92 -0.07
CA LEU A 85 2.24 -7.40 -0.42
C LEU A 85 1.50 -6.93 0.82
N TRP A 86 1.12 -5.68 0.85
CA TRP A 86 0.12 -5.15 1.77
C TRP A 86 -1.26 -5.16 1.11
N ASP A 87 -2.04 -6.23 1.33
CA ASP A 87 -3.38 -6.37 0.71
C ASP A 87 -4.41 -5.52 1.44
N TYR A 88 -4.31 -4.19 1.26
CA TYR A 88 -5.19 -3.22 1.90
C TYR A 88 -6.64 -3.33 1.41
N ALA A 89 -6.87 -3.62 0.12
CA ALA A 89 -8.23 -3.87 -0.40
C ALA A 89 -8.92 -5.01 0.35
N ALA A 90 -8.22 -6.13 0.57
CA ALA A 90 -8.76 -7.26 1.33
C ALA A 90 -9.06 -6.87 2.79
N ALA A 91 -8.21 -6.06 3.42
CA ALA A 91 -8.44 -5.59 4.79
C ALA A 91 -9.67 -4.68 4.92
N LEU A 92 -10.06 -4.00 3.86
CA LEU A 92 -11.24 -3.11 3.85
C LEU A 92 -12.54 -3.82 3.48
N ALA A 93 -12.48 -4.99 2.83
CA ALA A 93 -13.64 -5.64 2.19
C ALA A 93 -14.83 -5.87 3.13
N GLU A 94 -14.57 -6.19 4.40
CA GLU A 94 -15.60 -6.47 5.41
C GLU A 94 -16.09 -5.21 6.14
N LEU A 95 -15.52 -4.05 5.85
CA LEU A 95 -15.92 -2.80 6.52
C LEU A 95 -17.18 -2.20 5.87
N PRO A 96 -17.97 -1.43 6.65
CA PRO A 96 -19.07 -0.64 6.08
C PRO A 96 -18.58 0.21 4.92
N ASN A 97 -19.29 0.15 3.78
CA ASN A 97 -18.91 0.81 2.53
C ASN A 97 -17.45 0.55 2.11
N SER A 98 -16.97 -0.70 2.32
CA SER A 98 -15.56 -1.07 2.06
C SER A 98 -14.56 -0.09 2.67
N GLY A 99 -14.85 0.44 3.86
CA GLY A 99 -14.00 1.39 4.57
C GLY A 99 -13.86 2.77 3.92
N LEU A 100 -14.69 3.10 2.92
CA LEU A 100 -14.64 4.39 2.22
C LEU A 100 -15.63 5.42 2.78
N THR A 101 -15.39 6.69 2.49
CA THR A 101 -16.33 7.78 2.75
C THR A 101 -17.47 7.76 1.72
N TYR A 102 -18.38 8.72 1.83
CA TYR A 102 -19.51 8.90 0.89
C TYR A 102 -19.08 9.20 -0.56
N ASP A 103 -17.83 9.61 -0.77
CA ASP A 103 -17.29 9.89 -2.10
C ASP A 103 -16.78 8.63 -2.82
N ASN A 104 -16.81 7.48 -2.15
CA ASN A 104 -16.35 6.19 -2.66
C ASN A 104 -14.88 6.18 -3.14
N LEU A 105 -14.07 7.09 -2.64
CA LEU A 105 -12.68 7.27 -3.04
C LEU A 105 -11.73 7.30 -1.85
N HIS A 106 -12.02 8.13 -0.85
CA HIS A 106 -11.15 8.29 0.31
C HIS A 106 -11.54 7.31 1.41
N PRO A 107 -10.57 6.75 2.14
CA PRO A 107 -10.86 5.95 3.32
C PRO A 107 -11.64 6.76 4.36
N SER A 108 -12.60 6.12 5.03
CA SER A 108 -13.36 6.73 6.09
C SER A 108 -12.52 6.96 7.34
N ALA A 109 -12.80 8.04 8.07
CA ALA A 109 -12.16 8.37 9.34
C ALA A 109 -13.14 8.26 10.51
N PRO A 110 -12.66 7.89 11.73
CA PRO A 110 -13.49 7.97 12.92
C PRO A 110 -13.99 9.42 13.17
N PRO A 111 -15.22 9.60 13.64
CA PRO A 111 -15.76 10.93 13.93
C PRO A 111 -15.03 11.56 15.13
N GLY A 112 -14.94 12.88 15.14
CA GLY A 112 -14.34 13.69 16.20
C GLY A 112 -13.53 14.86 15.64
N GLU A 113 -13.10 15.75 16.51
CA GLU A 113 -12.24 16.90 16.15
C GLU A 113 -10.77 16.47 16.01
N ASP A 114 -10.36 15.45 16.79
CA ASP A 114 -9.01 14.90 16.75
C ASP A 114 -8.91 13.75 15.76
N ASP A 115 -7.74 13.58 15.15
CA ASP A 115 -7.45 12.40 14.32
C ASP A 115 -7.35 11.14 15.20
N ARG A 116 -8.43 10.35 15.18
CA ARG A 116 -8.55 9.09 15.92
C ARG A 116 -8.15 7.86 15.11
N SER A 117 -7.59 8.04 13.93
CA SER A 117 -7.20 6.94 13.05
C SER A 117 -6.05 6.07 13.58
N ALA A 118 -5.38 6.52 14.65
CA ALA A 118 -4.36 5.75 15.36
C ALA A 118 -4.87 5.09 16.66
N TYR A 119 -6.13 5.24 17.00
CA TYR A 119 -6.76 4.53 18.14
C TYR A 119 -7.32 3.19 17.63
N PHE A 120 -6.67 2.07 17.96
CA PHE A 120 -7.06 0.73 17.52
C PHE A 120 -8.05 0.08 18.47
N LEU A 121 -9.23 0.68 18.59
CA LEU A 121 -10.33 0.22 19.43
C LEU A 121 -11.43 -0.41 18.56
N PRO A 122 -12.28 -1.29 19.10
CA PRO A 122 -13.34 -1.93 18.32
C PRO A 122 -14.24 -0.93 17.55
N GLU A 123 -14.56 0.20 18.16
CA GLU A 123 -15.37 1.25 17.56
C GLU A 123 -14.65 2.03 16.44
N THR A 124 -13.33 2.13 16.48
CA THR A 124 -12.55 2.84 15.46
C THR A 124 -12.05 1.90 14.34
N LEU A 125 -11.93 0.61 14.61
CA LEU A 125 -11.51 -0.39 13.61
C LEU A 125 -12.55 -0.66 12.51
N ARG A 126 -13.66 0.04 12.52
CA ARG A 126 -14.66 0.02 11.43
C ARG A 126 -14.45 1.12 10.40
N TYR A 127 -13.38 1.89 10.50
CA TYR A 127 -13.04 3.00 9.61
C TYR A 127 -11.77 2.70 8.80
N GLY A 128 -11.81 3.08 7.51
CA GLY A 128 -10.76 2.74 6.56
C GLY A 128 -9.38 3.27 6.94
N TYR A 129 -9.25 4.51 7.42
CA TYR A 129 -7.96 5.04 7.86
C TYR A 129 -7.40 4.31 9.07
N THR A 130 -8.25 3.89 10.02
CA THR A 130 -7.79 3.14 11.20
C THR A 130 -7.28 1.76 10.79
N VAL A 131 -8.00 1.07 9.92
CA VAL A 131 -7.57 -0.24 9.39
C VAL A 131 -6.32 -0.11 8.54
N ARG A 132 -6.20 0.96 7.73
CA ARG A 132 -4.97 1.25 6.99
C ARG A 132 -3.75 1.35 7.91
N ASN A 133 -3.87 2.16 8.96
CA ASN A 133 -2.76 2.38 9.88
C ASN A 133 -2.40 1.11 10.65
N LEU A 134 -3.40 0.37 11.14
CA LEU A 134 -3.16 -0.90 11.85
C LEU A 134 -2.48 -1.93 10.94
N THR A 135 -3.01 -2.15 9.75
CA THR A 135 -2.47 -3.18 8.84
C THR A 135 -1.10 -2.83 8.28
N ALA A 136 -0.80 -1.52 8.10
CA ALA A 136 0.54 -1.06 7.77
C ALA A 136 1.54 -1.35 8.90
N LEU A 137 1.16 -1.10 10.16
CA LEU A 137 1.99 -1.44 11.32
C LEU A 137 2.19 -2.96 11.47
N GLN A 138 1.16 -3.76 11.23
CA GLN A 138 1.25 -5.22 11.24
C GLN A 138 2.20 -5.74 10.14
N MET A 139 2.15 -5.13 8.95
CA MET A 139 3.09 -5.45 7.86
C MET A 139 4.53 -5.09 8.26
N LEU A 140 4.74 -3.91 8.83
CA LEU A 140 6.05 -3.46 9.28
C LEU A 140 6.60 -4.39 10.37
N ASP A 141 5.80 -4.78 11.36
CA ASP A 141 6.18 -5.73 12.40
C ASP A 141 6.58 -7.09 11.82
N ARG A 142 5.79 -7.62 10.88
CA ARG A 142 6.10 -8.89 10.19
C ARG A 142 7.42 -8.82 9.43
N LEU A 143 7.68 -7.74 8.71
CA LEU A 143 8.95 -7.54 8.01
C LEU A 143 10.11 -7.41 8.98
N TRP A 144 9.93 -6.69 10.08
CA TRP A 144 10.93 -6.57 11.13
C TRP A 144 11.30 -7.94 11.72
N GLN A 145 10.32 -8.77 12.03
CA GLN A 145 10.54 -10.13 12.53
C GLN A 145 11.32 -11.00 11.53
N ILE A 146 11.01 -10.89 10.22
CA ILE A 146 11.74 -11.62 9.18
C ILE A 146 13.20 -11.17 9.14
N ILE A 147 13.45 -9.86 9.13
CA ILE A 147 14.79 -9.28 9.05
C ILE A 147 15.64 -9.71 10.26
N GLN A 148 15.07 -9.68 11.46
CA GLN A 148 15.78 -10.10 12.69
C GLN A 148 16.16 -11.59 12.69
N ASN A 149 15.43 -12.43 11.96
CA ASN A 149 15.68 -13.87 11.87
C ASN A 149 16.55 -14.28 10.66
N ILE A 150 17.02 -13.32 9.85
CA ILE A 150 17.98 -13.62 8.77
C ILE A 150 19.32 -13.95 9.44
N PRO A 151 19.90 -15.16 9.20
CA PRO A 151 21.22 -15.50 9.73
C PRO A 151 22.25 -14.48 9.23
N GLU A 152 23.12 -13.99 10.13
CA GLU A 152 24.27 -13.20 9.71
C GLU A 152 25.07 -14.03 8.70
N ARG A 153 25.04 -13.61 7.43
CA ARG A 153 25.98 -14.18 6.46
C ARG A 153 27.34 -13.64 6.85
N ASN A 154 28.26 -14.54 7.22
CA ASN A 154 29.65 -14.19 7.34
C ASN A 154 30.10 -13.57 6.02
N LEU A 155 30.24 -12.25 6.01
CA LEU A 155 30.77 -11.45 4.91
C LEU A 155 32.27 -11.70 4.78
#